data_01036b594a57ae307ec9ad82b4de3ef5
#
_entry.id   01036b594a57ae307ec9ad82b4de3ef5
#
_cell.length_a   1.000
_cell.length_b   1.000
_cell.length_c   1.000
_cell.angle_alpha   90.00
_cell.angle_beta   90.00
_cell.angle_gamma   90.00
#
_symmetry.space_group_name_H-M   'P 1'
#
loop_
_entity.id
_entity.type
_entity.pdbx_description
1 polymer ?
#
loop_
_entity_poly.entity_id
_entity_poly.type
_entity_poly.pdbx_seq_one_letter_code
_entity_poly.pdbx_strand_id
1 'polypeptide(L)'
;LGGIESVKKACRELEAKMGSDDESEQPGFMPAARPITFRAYKINNGWFGAGKTVKELEDYLEGQGRRLFVERVRIDGVIRDAKSDQMLLKGNEVVLSGRREFVIGEEDWIGDEVNDIELLDFPAETLPVLISRKEYAGMTVAKLRKLPVMHGVSIKSIKRAGINIPVLAAT
;
A
#
# COMPACT_ATOMS: atom_id res chain seq x y z
N LEU A 1 -16.25 -3.57 -28.63
CA LEU A 1 -15.83 -2.76 -27.44
C LEU A 1 -15.35 -3.60 -26.25
N GLY A 2 -15.51 -4.93 -26.24
CA GLY A 2 -15.06 -5.83 -25.16
C GLY A 2 -13.56 -6.14 -25.12
N GLY A 3 -12.79 -5.80 -26.16
CA GLY A 3 -11.38 -6.19 -26.27
C GLY A 3 -10.43 -5.41 -25.35
N ILE A 4 -10.71 -4.15 -25.06
CA ILE A 4 -9.84 -3.27 -24.26
C ILE A 4 -9.91 -3.65 -22.77
N GLU A 5 -11.09 -3.97 -22.26
CA GLU A 5 -11.30 -4.42 -20.88
C GLU A 5 -10.62 -5.78 -20.63
N SER A 6 -10.72 -6.71 -21.57
CA SER A 6 -10.05 -8.01 -21.51
C SER A 6 -8.52 -7.86 -21.53
N VAL A 7 -7.98 -6.95 -22.33
CA VAL A 7 -6.53 -6.65 -22.37
C VAL A 7 -6.07 -6.02 -21.08
N LYS A 8 -6.81 -5.05 -20.54
CA LYS A 8 -6.51 -4.43 -19.24
C LYS A 8 -6.50 -5.47 -18.11
N LYS A 9 -7.49 -6.39 -18.09
CA LYS A 9 -7.54 -7.46 -17.09
C LYS A 9 -6.36 -8.41 -17.23
N ALA A 10 -6.02 -8.83 -18.46
CA ALA A 10 -4.86 -9.69 -18.71
C ALA A 10 -3.52 -9.01 -18.35
N CYS A 11 -3.37 -7.71 -18.63
CA CYS A 11 -2.19 -6.95 -18.22
C CYS A 11 -2.06 -6.90 -16.70
N ARG A 12 -3.15 -6.69 -15.95
CA ARG A 12 -3.16 -6.68 -14.49
C ARG A 12 -2.81 -8.05 -13.89
N GLU A 13 -3.38 -9.12 -14.46
CA GLU A 13 -3.04 -10.50 -14.06
C GLU A 13 -1.56 -10.81 -14.34
N LEU A 14 -1.03 -10.33 -15.46
CA LEU A 14 0.39 -10.40 -15.78
C LEU A 14 1.24 -9.57 -14.82
N GLU A 15 0.85 -8.33 -14.55
CA GLU A 15 1.55 -7.46 -13.59
C GLU A 15 1.53 -8.04 -12.17
N ALA A 16 0.41 -8.63 -11.74
CA ALA A 16 0.32 -9.33 -10.47
C ALA A 16 1.25 -10.54 -10.43
N LYS A 17 1.35 -11.30 -11.53
CA LYS A 17 2.27 -12.43 -11.68
C LYS A 17 3.73 -11.98 -11.78
N MET A 18 4.03 -10.95 -12.57
CA MET A 18 5.40 -10.42 -12.69
C MET A 18 5.93 -9.79 -11.40
N GLY A 19 5.05 -9.39 -10.48
CA GLY A 19 5.44 -9.01 -9.11
C GLY A 19 5.90 -10.19 -8.28
N SER A 20 5.61 -11.43 -8.69
CA SER A 20 6.06 -12.68 -8.11
C SER A 20 7.26 -13.31 -8.84
N ASP A 21 7.53 -12.89 -10.08
CA ASP A 21 8.57 -13.45 -10.96
C ASP A 21 9.95 -12.75 -10.85
N ASP A 22 10.23 -12.12 -9.72
CA ASP A 22 11.61 -11.79 -9.41
C ASP A 22 12.39 -13.11 -9.23
N GLU A 23 13.53 -13.26 -9.90
CA GLU A 23 14.32 -14.50 -10.11
C GLU A 23 14.68 -15.31 -8.83
N SER A 24 14.07 -15.00 -7.70
CA SER A 24 14.29 -15.63 -6.40
C SER A 24 13.20 -16.61 -5.95
N GLU A 25 12.17 -16.87 -6.77
CA GLU A 25 11.11 -17.83 -6.43
C GLU A 25 11.48 -19.28 -6.79
N GLN A 26 12.55 -19.78 -6.19
CA GLN A 26 12.65 -21.21 -6.01
C GLN A 26 11.61 -21.65 -4.96
N PRO A 27 10.95 -22.81 -5.14
CA PRO A 27 10.03 -23.34 -4.13
C PRO A 27 10.70 -23.40 -2.74
N GLY A 28 10.14 -22.64 -1.79
CA GLY A 28 10.71 -22.51 -0.44
C GLY A 28 11.56 -21.26 -0.20
N PHE A 29 11.83 -20.42 -1.21
CA PHE A 29 12.54 -19.16 -1.04
C PHE A 29 11.55 -18.01 -0.85
N MET A 30 11.56 -17.37 0.31
CA MET A 30 10.82 -16.14 0.56
C MET A 30 11.75 -14.95 0.44
N PRO A 31 11.54 -14.01 -0.50
CA PRO A 31 12.39 -12.81 -0.59
C PRO A 31 12.34 -12.03 0.72
N ALA A 32 13.51 -11.66 1.23
CA ALA A 32 13.65 -10.87 2.46
C ALA A 32 13.15 -9.42 2.31
N ALA A 33 13.02 -8.94 1.08
CA ALA A 33 12.49 -7.64 0.74
C ALA A 33 11.22 -7.77 -0.12
N ARG A 34 10.20 -6.95 0.17
CA ARG A 34 8.96 -6.91 -0.61
C ARG A 34 8.79 -5.52 -1.23
N PRO A 35 8.54 -5.42 -2.53
CA PRO A 35 8.34 -4.14 -3.19
C PRO A 35 7.08 -3.45 -2.65
N ILE A 36 7.19 -2.16 -2.44
CA ILE A 36 6.06 -1.28 -2.15
C ILE A 36 5.71 -0.56 -3.45
N THR A 37 4.44 -0.57 -3.77
CA THR A 37 3.89 -0.01 -5.00
C THR A 37 2.92 1.11 -4.64
N PHE A 38 2.80 2.08 -5.52
CA PHE A 38 1.88 3.21 -5.43
C PHE A 38 0.93 3.17 -6.61
N ARG A 39 -0.37 3.39 -6.37
CA ARG A 39 -1.40 3.52 -7.40
C ARG A 39 -2.37 4.61 -7.01
N ALA A 40 -2.87 5.32 -8.00
CA ALA A 40 -3.89 6.33 -7.81
C ALA A 40 -5.25 5.80 -8.26
N TYR A 41 -6.28 6.08 -7.47
CA TYR A 41 -7.65 5.66 -7.70
C TYR A 41 -8.61 6.83 -7.56
N LYS A 42 -9.61 6.89 -8.44
CA LYS A 42 -10.74 7.80 -8.31
C LYS A 42 -11.86 7.10 -7.57
N ILE A 43 -12.24 7.63 -6.42
CA ILE A 43 -13.28 7.04 -5.56
C ILE A 43 -14.63 7.11 -6.27
N ASN A 44 -15.26 5.95 -6.50
CA ASN A 44 -16.61 5.87 -7.05
C ASN A 44 -17.54 4.94 -6.27
N ASN A 45 -17.02 4.18 -5.31
CA ASN A 45 -17.80 3.25 -4.49
C ASN A 45 -18.81 3.99 -3.60
N GLY A 46 -20.03 3.43 -3.48
CA GLY A 46 -21.10 3.95 -2.64
C GLY A 46 -20.80 3.97 -1.15
N TRP A 47 -19.82 3.18 -0.68
CA TRP A 47 -19.36 3.20 0.72
C TRP A 47 -18.85 4.57 1.17
N PHE A 48 -18.35 5.37 0.23
CA PHE A 48 -17.90 6.75 0.47
C PHE A 48 -19.03 7.80 0.34
N GLY A 49 -20.29 7.38 0.13
CA GLY A 49 -21.40 8.31 -0.16
C GLY A 49 -21.68 9.30 0.97
N ALA A 50 -21.56 8.88 2.24
CA ALA A 50 -21.68 9.76 3.39
C ALA A 50 -20.33 10.33 3.88
N GLY A 51 -19.26 10.09 3.12
CA GLY A 51 -17.90 10.39 3.51
C GLY A 51 -17.29 9.31 4.41
N LYS A 52 -16.01 9.11 4.26
CA LYS A 52 -15.18 8.25 5.12
C LYS A 52 -13.85 8.93 5.39
N THR A 53 -13.32 8.79 6.59
CA THR A 53 -11.98 9.29 6.86
C THR A 53 -10.92 8.36 6.26
N VAL A 54 -9.73 8.90 6.02
CA VAL A 54 -8.56 8.10 5.63
C VAL A 54 -8.35 6.95 6.61
N LYS A 55 -8.45 7.22 7.91
CA LYS A 55 -8.31 6.20 8.95
C LYS A 55 -9.35 5.09 8.81
N GLU A 56 -10.62 5.41 8.59
CA GLU A 56 -11.68 4.40 8.40
C GLU A 56 -11.40 3.51 7.18
N LEU A 57 -10.87 4.10 6.09
CA LEU A 57 -10.47 3.35 4.90
C LEU A 57 -9.32 2.40 5.21
N GLU A 58 -8.24 2.89 5.84
CA GLU A 58 -7.07 2.09 6.19
C GLU A 58 -7.43 0.97 7.18
N ASP A 59 -8.22 1.27 8.22
CA ASP A 59 -8.70 0.29 9.20
C ASP A 59 -9.56 -0.80 8.52
N TYR A 60 -10.42 -0.42 7.58
CA TYR A 60 -11.23 -1.36 6.82
C TYR A 60 -10.35 -2.29 5.98
N LEU A 61 -9.39 -1.75 5.24
CA LEU A 61 -8.47 -2.53 4.41
C LEU A 61 -7.58 -3.45 5.26
N GLU A 62 -7.07 -2.97 6.40
CA GLU A 62 -6.32 -3.80 7.34
C GLU A 62 -7.17 -4.94 7.91
N GLY A 63 -8.45 -4.69 8.19
CA GLY A 63 -9.42 -5.71 8.62
C GLY A 63 -9.65 -6.80 7.58
N GLN A 64 -9.44 -6.50 6.29
CA GLN A 64 -9.47 -7.46 5.18
C GLN A 64 -8.10 -8.14 4.94
N GLY A 65 -7.13 -7.93 5.81
CA GLY A 65 -5.76 -8.46 5.67
C GLY A 65 -4.89 -7.70 4.66
N ARG A 66 -5.38 -6.57 4.12
CA ARG A 66 -4.68 -5.73 3.16
C ARG A 66 -4.16 -4.48 3.86
N ARG A 67 -2.87 -4.44 4.14
CA ARG A 67 -2.26 -3.26 4.75
C ARG A 67 -1.86 -2.28 3.66
N LEU A 68 -2.73 -1.31 3.44
CA LEU A 68 -2.55 -0.20 2.51
C LEU A 68 -2.62 1.11 3.28
N PHE A 69 -1.93 2.13 2.76
CA PHE A 69 -1.94 3.48 3.30
C PHE A 69 -2.37 4.46 2.22
N VAL A 70 -3.08 5.51 2.65
CA VAL A 70 -3.39 6.64 1.79
C VAL A 70 -2.29 7.66 1.94
N GLU A 71 -1.50 7.88 0.89
CA GLU A 71 -0.35 8.79 0.91
C GLU A 71 -0.77 10.22 0.53
N ARG A 72 -1.56 10.34 -0.52
CA ARG A 72 -2.03 11.61 -1.05
C ARG A 72 -3.50 11.55 -1.44
N VAL A 73 -4.11 12.73 -1.46
CA VAL A 73 -5.50 12.91 -1.90
C VAL A 73 -5.58 14.12 -2.82
N ARG A 74 -6.45 14.05 -3.84
CA ARG A 74 -6.91 15.20 -4.59
C ARG A 74 -8.37 15.44 -4.26
N ILE A 75 -8.65 16.63 -3.69
CA ILE A 75 -9.97 17.08 -3.29
C ILE A 75 -10.17 18.47 -3.91
N ASP A 76 -11.25 18.64 -4.68
CA ASP A 76 -11.58 19.87 -5.38
C ASP A 76 -10.40 20.40 -6.24
N GLY A 77 -9.68 19.48 -6.90
CA GLY A 77 -8.52 19.79 -7.75
C GLY A 77 -7.22 20.08 -6.97
N VAL A 78 -7.24 20.10 -5.64
CA VAL A 78 -6.06 20.40 -4.81
C VAL A 78 -5.45 19.10 -4.27
N ILE A 79 -4.17 18.89 -4.57
CA ILE A 79 -3.38 17.77 -4.05
C ILE A 79 -2.86 18.09 -2.66
N ARG A 80 -2.97 17.15 -1.75
CA ARG A 80 -2.48 17.24 -0.36
C ARG A 80 -1.99 15.89 0.12
N ASP A 81 -1.04 15.92 1.05
CA ASP A 81 -0.69 14.72 1.82
C ASP A 81 -1.89 14.29 2.67
N ALA A 82 -2.14 13.00 2.72
CA ALA A 82 -3.28 12.46 3.43
C ALA A 82 -3.08 12.59 4.96
N LYS A 83 -4.16 12.97 5.65
CA LYS A 83 -4.20 12.96 7.12
C LYS A 83 -5.25 11.94 7.56
N SER A 84 -5.03 11.30 8.70
CA SER A 84 -5.92 10.25 9.22
C SER A 84 -7.38 10.69 9.37
N ASP A 85 -7.61 11.96 9.70
CA ASP A 85 -8.93 12.57 9.87
C ASP A 85 -9.49 13.19 8.56
N GLN A 86 -8.71 13.15 7.48
CA GLN A 86 -9.13 13.69 6.19
C GLN A 86 -10.35 12.94 5.66
N MET A 87 -11.41 13.69 5.36
CA MET A 87 -12.62 13.14 4.76
C MET A 87 -12.43 12.85 3.28
N LEU A 88 -12.82 11.66 2.88
CA LEU A 88 -12.85 11.16 1.51
C LEU A 88 -14.31 11.03 1.05
N LEU A 89 -14.60 11.54 -0.12
CA LEU A 89 -15.90 11.50 -0.76
C LEU A 89 -15.80 10.86 -2.14
N LYS A 90 -16.94 10.42 -2.66
CA LYS A 90 -17.02 9.99 -4.06
C LYS A 90 -16.59 11.13 -4.98
N GLY A 91 -15.73 10.80 -5.96
CA GLY A 91 -15.15 11.76 -6.89
C GLY A 91 -13.76 12.28 -6.48
N ASN A 92 -13.35 12.11 -5.20
CA ASN A 92 -11.98 12.39 -4.81
C ASN A 92 -11.03 11.37 -5.41
N GLU A 93 -9.75 11.72 -5.51
CA GLU A 93 -8.70 10.82 -5.96
C GLU A 93 -7.74 10.57 -4.80
N VAL A 94 -7.26 9.33 -4.70
CA VAL A 94 -6.38 8.89 -3.61
C VAL A 94 -5.19 8.12 -4.17
N VAL A 95 -4.01 8.30 -3.58
CA VAL A 95 -2.86 7.44 -3.81
C VAL A 95 -2.78 6.41 -2.70
N LEU A 96 -2.83 5.16 -3.06
CA LEU A 96 -2.60 4.05 -2.15
C LEU A 96 -1.18 3.54 -2.27
N SER A 97 -0.57 3.25 -1.13
CA SER A 97 0.71 2.56 -1.04
C SER A 97 0.58 1.24 -0.29
N GLY A 98 1.39 0.29 -0.67
CA GLY A 98 1.45 -1.00 0.01
C GLY A 98 2.13 -2.07 -0.83
N ARG A 99 1.95 -3.32 -0.43
CA ARG A 99 2.44 -4.44 -1.24
C ARG A 99 1.70 -4.47 -2.57
N ARG A 100 2.44 -4.76 -3.64
CA ARG A 100 1.91 -4.80 -4.99
C ARG A 100 0.64 -5.65 -5.10
N GLU A 101 0.65 -6.83 -4.52
CA GLU A 101 -0.48 -7.77 -4.53
C GLU A 101 -1.76 -7.24 -3.87
N PHE A 102 -1.65 -6.20 -3.03
CA PHE A 102 -2.78 -5.56 -2.36
C PHE A 102 -3.20 -4.24 -3.00
N VAL A 103 -2.27 -3.54 -3.63
CA VAL A 103 -2.56 -2.23 -4.25
C VAL A 103 -3.21 -2.40 -5.61
N ILE A 104 -2.79 -3.42 -6.40
CA ILE A 104 -3.35 -3.69 -7.72
C ILE A 104 -4.73 -4.37 -7.57
N GLY A 105 -5.73 -3.90 -8.30
CA GLY A 105 -7.07 -4.46 -8.29
C GLY A 105 -8.05 -3.78 -7.36
N GLU A 106 -7.66 -2.67 -6.73
CA GLU A 106 -8.57 -1.87 -5.89
C GLU A 106 -9.64 -1.12 -6.72
N GLU A 107 -9.53 -1.10 -8.05
CA GLU A 107 -10.56 -0.56 -8.93
C GLU A 107 -11.90 -1.27 -8.80
N ASP A 108 -11.92 -2.54 -8.43
CA ASP A 108 -13.16 -3.29 -8.22
C ASP A 108 -13.92 -2.80 -6.98
N TRP A 109 -13.21 -2.16 -6.03
CA TRP A 109 -13.80 -1.74 -4.77
C TRP A 109 -13.72 -0.24 -4.51
N ILE A 110 -12.56 0.42 -4.74
CA ILE A 110 -12.41 1.87 -4.50
C ILE A 110 -12.99 2.64 -5.69
N GLY A 111 -12.60 2.27 -6.90
CA GLY A 111 -12.98 2.91 -8.14
C GLY A 111 -11.89 2.85 -9.19
N ASP A 112 -12.07 3.59 -10.29
CA ASP A 112 -11.19 3.51 -11.44
C ASP A 112 -9.75 3.90 -11.10
N GLU A 113 -8.77 3.07 -11.53
CA GLU A 113 -7.36 3.45 -11.47
C GLU A 113 -7.12 4.63 -12.41
N VAL A 114 -6.43 5.66 -11.92
CA VAL A 114 -6.09 6.86 -12.68
C VAL A 114 -4.58 6.98 -12.86
N ASN A 115 -4.15 7.28 -14.09
CA ASN A 115 -2.75 7.54 -14.37
C ASN A 115 -2.47 9.04 -14.26
N ASP A 116 -2.39 9.53 -13.02
CA ASP A 116 -2.15 10.92 -12.71
C ASP A 116 -0.72 11.12 -12.22
N ILE A 117 0.12 11.63 -13.12
CA ILE A 117 1.56 11.83 -12.85
C ILE A 117 1.77 12.83 -11.71
N GLU A 118 0.98 13.93 -11.67
CA GLU A 118 1.12 14.94 -10.64
C GLU A 118 0.74 14.43 -9.25
N LEU A 119 -0.33 13.63 -9.17
CA LEU A 119 -0.77 13.01 -7.92
C LEU A 119 0.22 11.95 -7.44
N LEU A 120 0.88 11.22 -8.36
CA LEU A 120 1.87 10.19 -8.05
C LEU A 120 3.30 10.74 -7.85
N ASP A 121 3.56 12.01 -8.19
CA ASP A 121 4.86 12.65 -8.03
C ASP A 121 5.03 13.18 -6.60
N PHE A 122 5.39 12.29 -5.67
CA PHE A 122 5.73 12.66 -4.29
C PHE A 122 6.98 11.93 -3.81
N PRO A 123 7.76 12.54 -2.91
CA PRO A 123 8.98 11.94 -2.42
C PRO A 123 8.66 10.73 -1.53
N ALA A 124 9.11 9.55 -1.94
CA ALA A 124 9.11 8.36 -1.12
C ALA A 124 10.57 7.95 -0.86
N GLU A 125 10.98 7.93 0.40
CA GLU A 125 12.35 7.60 0.78
C GLU A 125 12.44 6.21 1.42
N THR A 126 13.54 5.51 1.12
CA THR A 126 13.90 4.29 1.85
C THR A 126 15.06 4.61 2.76
N LEU A 127 14.81 4.61 4.07
CA LEU A 127 15.81 4.93 5.07
C LEU A 127 16.23 3.68 5.85
N PRO A 128 17.55 3.45 6.05
CA PRO A 128 18.02 2.47 7.01
C PRO A 128 17.81 3.00 8.44
N VAL A 129 17.03 2.27 9.24
CA VAL A 129 16.72 2.65 10.62
C VAL A 129 17.31 1.61 11.57
N LEU A 130 18.13 2.07 12.53
CA LEU A 130 18.59 1.22 13.61
C LEU A 130 17.58 1.25 14.77
N ILE A 131 17.04 0.09 15.13
CA ILE A 131 16.18 -0.04 16.31
C ILE A 131 17.08 -0.13 17.55
N SER A 132 17.23 0.99 18.26
CA SER A 132 18.06 1.11 19.46
C SER A 132 17.25 1.18 20.76
N ARG A 133 15.95 1.49 20.67
CA ARG A 133 15.10 1.61 21.85
C ARG A 133 14.75 0.25 22.44
N LYS A 134 15.00 0.08 23.74
CA LYS A 134 14.73 -1.17 24.46
C LYS A 134 13.25 -1.57 24.43
N GLU A 135 12.35 -0.59 24.34
CA GLU A 135 10.90 -0.82 24.27
C GLU A 135 10.47 -1.63 23.03
N TYR A 136 11.26 -1.57 21.96
CA TYR A 136 10.99 -2.34 20.72
C TYR A 136 11.71 -3.70 20.70
N ALA A 137 12.58 -3.96 21.69
CA ALA A 137 13.31 -5.23 21.76
C ALA A 137 12.34 -6.40 21.98
N GLY A 138 12.41 -7.42 21.13
CA GLY A 138 11.53 -8.59 21.19
C GLY A 138 10.11 -8.36 20.68
N MET A 139 9.79 -7.17 20.15
CA MET A 139 8.53 -6.97 19.44
C MET A 139 8.55 -7.69 18.10
N THR A 140 7.45 -8.35 17.76
CA THR A 140 7.23 -8.87 16.40
C THR A 140 6.90 -7.73 15.45
N VAL A 141 7.12 -7.93 14.15
CA VAL A 141 6.72 -6.99 13.09
C VAL A 141 5.22 -6.66 13.19
N ALA A 142 4.38 -7.64 13.52
CA ALA A 142 2.94 -7.42 13.70
C ALA A 142 2.63 -6.43 14.83
N LYS A 143 3.35 -6.52 15.95
CA LYS A 143 3.20 -5.58 17.08
C LYS A 143 3.76 -4.21 16.73
N LEU A 144 4.95 -4.17 16.13
CA LEU A 144 5.59 -2.91 15.74
C LEU A 144 4.71 -2.10 14.78
N ARG A 145 4.10 -2.76 13.79
CA ARG A 145 3.21 -2.14 12.80
C ARG A 145 1.97 -1.47 13.40
N LYS A 146 1.54 -1.88 14.61
CA LYS A 146 0.37 -1.30 15.29
C LYS A 146 0.70 -0.03 16.08
N LEU A 147 1.97 0.34 16.17
CA LEU A 147 2.38 1.56 16.87
C LEU A 147 1.99 2.79 16.03
N PRO A 148 1.50 3.87 16.65
CA PRO A 148 1.15 5.11 15.94
C PRO A 148 2.30 5.67 15.11
N VAL A 149 3.54 5.52 15.57
CA VAL A 149 4.76 5.97 14.88
C VAL A 149 5.00 5.23 13.56
N MET A 150 4.33 4.10 13.33
CA MET A 150 4.44 3.29 12.11
C MET A 150 3.34 3.60 11.09
N HIS A 151 2.50 4.62 11.35
CA HIS A 151 1.55 5.08 10.35
C HIS A 151 2.29 5.62 9.12
N GLY A 152 1.90 5.22 7.90
CA GLY A 152 2.60 5.57 6.66
C GLY A 152 3.98 4.94 6.49
N VAL A 153 4.42 4.07 7.41
CA VAL A 153 5.74 3.43 7.34
C VAL A 153 5.63 1.97 6.93
N SER A 154 6.26 1.64 5.80
CA SER A 154 6.37 0.28 5.29
C SER A 154 7.76 -0.30 5.56
N ILE A 155 7.80 -1.47 6.23
CA ILE A 155 9.06 -2.19 6.45
C ILE A 155 9.43 -2.95 5.19
N LYS A 156 10.47 -2.49 4.50
CA LYS A 156 10.94 -3.07 3.24
C LYS A 156 11.86 -4.26 3.45
N SER A 157 12.76 -4.18 4.42
CA SER A 157 13.70 -5.25 4.76
C SER A 157 14.10 -5.19 6.23
N ILE A 158 14.53 -6.32 6.78
CA ILE A 158 15.08 -6.41 8.14
C ILE A 158 16.47 -7.04 8.06
N LYS A 159 17.44 -6.41 8.74
CA LYS A 159 18.78 -6.97 8.92
C LYS A 159 19.06 -7.17 10.41
N ARG A 160 19.57 -8.35 10.77
CA ARG A 160 20.04 -8.65 12.13
C ARG A 160 21.42 -9.30 12.04
N ALA A 161 22.42 -8.72 12.71
CA ALA A 161 23.81 -9.18 12.64
C ALA A 161 24.33 -9.37 11.20
N GLY A 162 23.99 -8.45 10.29
CA GLY A 162 24.40 -8.52 8.88
C GLY A 162 23.56 -9.44 7.97
N ILE A 163 22.65 -10.25 8.55
CA ILE A 163 21.84 -11.21 7.81
C ILE A 163 20.46 -10.61 7.51
N ASN A 164 19.99 -10.76 6.28
CA ASN A 164 18.63 -10.39 5.90
C ASN A 164 17.64 -11.40 6.48
N ILE A 165 16.60 -10.89 7.13
CA ILE A 165 15.53 -11.69 7.74
C ILE A 165 14.23 -11.40 6.98
N PRO A 166 13.42 -12.42 6.66
CA PRO A 166 12.12 -12.22 6.02
C PRO A 166 11.20 -11.31 6.83
N VAL A 167 10.51 -10.40 6.16
CA VAL A 167 9.55 -9.48 6.80
C VAL A 167 8.20 -10.19 6.96
N LEU A 168 8.08 -11.01 7.97
CA LEU A 168 6.85 -11.74 8.32
C LEU A 168 6.18 -11.11 9.55
N ALA A 169 4.89 -11.39 9.75
CA ALA A 169 4.16 -10.89 10.92
C ALA A 169 4.78 -11.37 12.26
N ALA A 170 5.36 -12.58 12.25
CA ALA A 170 5.97 -13.22 13.42
C ALA A 170 7.46 -12.89 13.62
N THR A 171 8.09 -12.17 12.66
CA THR A 171 9.51 -11.80 12.72
C THR A 171 9.80 -10.84 13.86
#